data_29ee3a1845960a4522f86c4141dfcb9f
#
_entry.id   29ee3a1845960a4522f86c4141dfcb9f
#
_cell.length_a   1.000
_cell.length_b   1.000
_cell.length_c   1.000
_cell.angle_alpha   90.00
_cell.angle_beta   90.00
_cell.angle_gamma   90.00
#
_symmetry.space_group_name_H-M   'P 1'
#
loop_
_entity.id
_entity.type
_entity.pdbx_description
1 polymer ?
#
loop_
_entity_poly.entity_id
_entity_poly.type
_entity_poly.pdbx_seq_one_letter_code
_entity_poly.pdbx_strand_id
1 'polypeptide(L)'
;MKEPMILNHPLIQHKVSHLRDINTGTKEFKELVSEIAMLMCYEATRDLPTEEVEITTPIATDKFRVLSGRKLAVVPILRAGLGMVDGILQLIPAAKVGHIGLYRDPASLEPVEYYCKLPADISEREVMVVDPMLATGGSATDAITQIKKRGAKNIKFLCIIAAPEGIKRLHETHPDVEIYAAALDKCLNEHGYIVPGLGDAGDRIFGTK
;
A
#
# COMPACT_ATOMS: atom_id res chain seq x y z
N MET A 1 -13.77 0.52 15.29
CA MET A 1 -12.43 0.77 14.70
C MET A 1 -11.90 -0.59 14.26
N LYS A 2 -11.57 -0.75 12.98
CA LYS A 2 -10.99 -2.01 12.51
C LYS A 2 -9.54 -2.08 13.00
N GLU A 3 -9.14 -3.19 13.61
CA GLU A 3 -7.73 -3.37 14.01
C GLU A 3 -6.82 -3.48 12.78
N PRO A 4 -5.60 -2.91 12.83
CA PRO A 4 -4.66 -3.06 11.73
C PRO A 4 -4.25 -4.53 11.59
N MET A 5 -4.22 -5.03 10.37
CA MET A 5 -3.76 -6.39 10.08
C MET A 5 -2.24 -6.40 9.93
N ILE A 6 -1.57 -6.95 10.93
CA ILE A 6 -0.12 -7.16 10.88
C ILE A 6 0.16 -8.56 10.32
N LEU A 7 0.86 -8.61 9.18
CA LEU A 7 1.07 -9.84 8.43
C LEU A 7 2.25 -10.65 9.02
N ASN A 8 1.93 -11.56 9.95
CA ASN A 8 2.93 -12.40 10.60
C ASN A 8 3.21 -13.69 9.82
N HIS A 9 3.64 -13.55 8.55
CA HIS A 9 4.01 -14.68 7.71
C HIS A 9 5.55 -14.82 7.66
N PRO A 10 6.15 -16.02 7.84
CA PRO A 10 7.60 -16.21 7.88
C PRO A 10 8.35 -15.62 6.68
N LEU A 11 7.84 -15.78 5.46
CA LEU A 11 8.46 -15.19 4.27
C LEU A 11 8.45 -13.66 4.29
N ILE A 12 7.36 -13.05 4.75
CA ILE A 12 7.25 -11.59 4.86
C ILE A 12 8.26 -11.12 5.91
N GLN A 13 8.29 -11.74 7.09
CA GLN A 13 9.21 -11.37 8.16
C GLN A 13 10.68 -11.53 7.75
N HIS A 14 11.02 -12.61 7.05
CA HIS A 14 12.35 -12.81 6.49
C HIS A 14 12.76 -11.66 5.55
N LYS A 15 11.89 -11.32 4.58
CA LYS A 15 12.15 -10.24 3.61
C LYS A 15 12.22 -8.86 4.29
N VAL A 16 11.37 -8.59 5.27
CA VAL A 16 11.42 -7.35 6.06
C VAL A 16 12.72 -7.26 6.85
N SER A 17 13.23 -8.36 7.39
CA SER A 17 14.52 -8.38 8.09
C SER A 17 15.69 -7.99 7.17
N HIS A 18 15.74 -8.54 5.96
CA HIS A 18 16.74 -8.13 4.96
C HIS A 18 16.54 -6.68 4.49
N LEU A 19 15.30 -6.25 4.33
CA LEU A 19 14.99 -4.87 3.95
C LEU A 19 15.52 -3.85 4.97
N ARG A 20 15.55 -4.21 6.26
CA ARG A 20 16.06 -3.36 7.34
C ARG A 20 17.57 -3.23 7.37
N ASP A 21 18.30 -4.21 6.85
CA ASP A 21 19.77 -4.22 6.90
C ASP A 21 20.32 -3.00 6.16
N ILE A 22 21.22 -2.26 6.83
CA ILE A 22 21.89 -1.09 6.27
C ILE A 22 22.76 -1.43 5.07
N ASN A 23 23.23 -2.69 4.97
CA ASN A 23 24.06 -3.17 3.87
C ASN A 23 23.24 -3.59 2.65
N THR A 24 21.92 -3.68 2.73
CA THR A 24 21.06 -3.99 1.57
C THR A 24 21.15 -2.88 0.55
N GLY A 25 21.73 -3.18 -0.61
CA GLY A 25 21.92 -2.23 -1.70
C GLY A 25 20.60 -1.85 -2.39
N THR A 26 20.59 -0.74 -3.12
CA THR A 26 19.38 -0.17 -3.78
C THR A 26 18.64 -1.20 -4.64
N LYS A 27 19.36 -2.02 -5.45
CA LYS A 27 18.72 -3.03 -6.29
C LYS A 27 17.95 -4.05 -5.46
N GLU A 28 18.62 -4.67 -4.51
CA GLU A 28 18.02 -5.68 -3.63
C GLU A 28 16.88 -5.09 -2.77
N PHE A 29 17.06 -3.87 -2.26
CA PHE A 29 16.01 -3.16 -1.52
C PHE A 29 14.73 -3.00 -2.36
N LYS A 30 14.86 -2.58 -3.61
CA LYS A 30 13.73 -2.44 -4.55
C LYS A 30 13.06 -3.77 -4.85
N GLU A 31 13.83 -4.83 -5.06
CA GLU A 31 13.32 -6.19 -5.28
C GLU A 31 12.53 -6.67 -4.06
N LEU A 32 13.07 -6.52 -2.85
CA LEU A 32 12.40 -6.89 -1.61
C LEU A 32 11.09 -6.10 -1.38
N VAL A 33 11.09 -4.79 -1.65
CA VAL A 33 9.87 -3.97 -1.57
C VAL A 33 8.78 -4.51 -2.49
N SER A 34 9.12 -4.84 -3.73
CA SER A 34 8.19 -5.39 -4.72
C SER A 34 7.64 -6.77 -4.29
N GLU A 35 8.51 -7.65 -3.81
CA GLU A 35 8.12 -9.00 -3.35
C GLU A 35 7.23 -8.96 -2.11
N ILE A 36 7.54 -8.08 -1.14
CA ILE A 36 6.70 -7.89 0.05
C ILE A 36 5.34 -7.33 -0.38
N ALA A 37 5.31 -6.34 -1.26
CA ALA A 37 4.06 -5.75 -1.76
C ALA A 37 3.16 -6.79 -2.46
N MET A 38 3.74 -7.72 -3.23
CA MET A 38 3.02 -8.83 -3.84
C MET A 38 2.38 -9.75 -2.79
N LEU A 39 3.12 -10.15 -1.76
CA LEU A 39 2.61 -10.98 -0.68
C LEU A 39 1.53 -10.26 0.15
N MET A 40 1.71 -8.97 0.40
CA MET A 40 0.71 -8.13 1.07
C MET A 40 -0.56 -8.01 0.23
N CYS A 41 -0.44 -7.84 -1.08
CA CYS A 41 -1.57 -7.79 -1.99
C CYS A 41 -2.37 -9.10 -1.96
N TYR A 42 -1.71 -10.25 -1.93
CA TYR A 42 -2.38 -11.55 -1.79
C TYR A 42 -3.27 -11.60 -0.55
N GLU A 43 -2.78 -11.17 0.60
CA GLU A 43 -3.58 -11.13 1.83
C GLU A 43 -4.69 -10.07 1.78
N ALA A 44 -4.39 -8.89 1.28
CA ALA A 44 -5.35 -7.79 1.21
C ALA A 44 -6.49 -8.02 0.19
N THR A 45 -6.35 -9.02 -0.68
CA THR A 45 -7.37 -9.39 -1.69
C THR A 45 -8.20 -10.62 -1.30
N ARG A 46 -8.05 -11.14 -0.09
CA ARG A 46 -8.71 -12.36 0.39
C ARG A 46 -10.25 -12.28 0.36
N ASP A 47 -10.81 -11.09 0.47
CA ASP A 47 -12.24 -10.79 0.53
C ASP A 47 -12.83 -10.31 -0.80
N LEU A 48 -12.05 -10.34 -1.90
CA LEU A 48 -12.58 -9.95 -3.20
C LEU A 48 -13.77 -10.83 -3.62
N PRO A 49 -14.85 -10.22 -4.11
CA PRO A 49 -16.04 -10.97 -4.53
C PRO A 49 -15.74 -11.85 -5.75
N THR A 50 -16.38 -13.00 -5.78
CA THR A 50 -16.30 -13.95 -6.91
C THR A 50 -17.69 -14.26 -7.45
N GLU A 51 -17.76 -14.63 -8.72
CA GLU A 51 -18.97 -15.11 -9.40
C GLU A 51 -18.69 -16.42 -10.12
N GLU A 52 -19.77 -17.21 -10.36
CA GLU A 52 -19.68 -18.44 -11.13
C GLU A 52 -19.92 -18.13 -12.62
N VAL A 53 -19.02 -18.62 -13.47
CA VAL A 53 -19.13 -18.53 -14.93
C VAL A 53 -18.92 -19.90 -15.54
N GLU A 54 -19.61 -20.20 -16.65
CA GLU A 54 -19.36 -21.40 -17.42
C GLU A 54 -18.04 -21.28 -18.19
N ILE A 55 -17.16 -22.28 -18.00
CA ILE A 55 -15.89 -22.37 -18.71
C ILE A 55 -15.80 -23.76 -19.34
N THR A 56 -15.45 -23.80 -20.62
CA THR A 56 -15.17 -25.05 -21.32
C THR A 56 -13.68 -25.38 -21.20
N THR A 57 -13.40 -26.47 -20.49
CA THR A 57 -12.07 -27.07 -20.41
C THR A 57 -11.83 -27.97 -21.61
N PRO A 58 -10.63 -28.52 -21.83
CA PRO A 58 -10.40 -29.53 -22.86
C PRO A 58 -11.21 -30.83 -22.68
N ILE A 59 -11.87 -31.03 -21.54
CA ILE A 59 -12.59 -32.27 -21.20
C ILE A 59 -14.11 -32.04 -21.15
N ALA A 60 -14.55 -30.95 -20.48
CA ALA A 60 -15.98 -30.70 -20.24
C ALA A 60 -16.24 -29.21 -19.98
N THR A 61 -17.52 -28.82 -20.12
CA THR A 61 -18.02 -27.51 -19.67
C THR A 61 -18.56 -27.64 -18.25
N ASP A 62 -18.15 -26.73 -17.35
CA ASP A 62 -18.61 -26.69 -15.96
C ASP A 62 -18.52 -25.26 -15.41
N LYS A 63 -19.06 -25.04 -14.21
CA LYS A 63 -19.05 -23.74 -13.52
C LYS A 63 -17.80 -23.58 -12.66
N PHE A 64 -17.15 -22.44 -12.84
CA PHE A 64 -15.93 -22.07 -12.11
C PHE A 64 -16.04 -20.68 -11.53
N ARG A 65 -15.33 -20.44 -10.41
CA ARG A 65 -15.28 -19.13 -9.75
C ARG A 65 -14.23 -18.25 -10.38
N VAL A 66 -14.64 -17.04 -10.76
CA VAL A 66 -13.77 -15.95 -11.21
C VAL A 66 -14.00 -14.70 -10.34
N LEU A 67 -13.06 -13.77 -10.34
CA LEU A 67 -13.27 -12.48 -9.68
C LEU A 67 -14.41 -11.73 -10.37
N SER A 68 -15.38 -11.27 -9.58
CA SER A 68 -16.52 -10.51 -10.08
C SER A 68 -16.24 -9.00 -10.13
N GLY A 69 -17.04 -8.29 -10.90
CA GLY A 69 -17.11 -6.83 -10.92
C GLY A 69 -15.84 -6.11 -11.37
N ARG A 70 -15.78 -4.83 -11.04
CA ARG A 70 -14.61 -3.97 -11.25
C ARG A 70 -13.61 -4.18 -10.15
N LYS A 71 -12.43 -4.62 -10.55
CA LYS A 71 -11.43 -5.20 -9.67
C LYS A 71 -10.65 -4.12 -8.91
N LEU A 72 -9.36 -4.06 -9.07
CA LEU A 72 -8.47 -3.29 -8.23
C LEU A 72 -8.01 -1.99 -8.89
N ALA A 73 -7.79 -0.96 -8.08
CA ALA A 73 -6.93 0.17 -8.41
C ALA A 73 -5.83 0.31 -7.36
N VAL A 74 -4.59 0.50 -7.82
CA VAL A 74 -3.43 0.74 -6.96
C VAL A 74 -3.08 2.23 -7.04
N VAL A 75 -2.91 2.87 -5.90
CA VAL A 75 -2.59 4.29 -5.82
C VAL A 75 -1.38 4.48 -4.91
N PRO A 76 -0.16 4.49 -5.48
CA PRO A 76 1.05 4.81 -4.72
C PRO A 76 1.06 6.27 -4.31
N ILE A 77 1.47 6.51 -3.05
CA ILE A 77 1.86 7.85 -2.60
C ILE A 77 3.27 8.11 -3.11
N LEU A 78 3.40 9.12 -3.98
CA LEU A 78 4.68 9.45 -4.59
C LEU A 78 5.64 10.03 -3.55
N ARG A 79 6.91 9.70 -3.59
CA ARG A 79 7.66 8.87 -4.53
C ARG A 79 7.75 7.39 -4.11
N ALA A 80 7.90 7.12 -2.79
CA ALA A 80 8.27 5.80 -2.26
C ALA A 80 7.26 4.68 -2.60
N GLY A 81 5.97 4.99 -2.62
CA GLY A 81 4.92 4.03 -2.97
C GLY A 81 5.08 3.39 -4.35
N LEU A 82 5.78 4.05 -5.29
CA LEU A 82 6.05 3.46 -6.61
C LEU A 82 6.78 2.12 -6.54
N GLY A 83 7.65 1.92 -5.55
CA GLY A 83 8.37 0.66 -5.39
C GLY A 83 7.48 -0.55 -5.12
N MET A 84 6.25 -0.32 -4.64
CA MET A 84 5.30 -1.40 -4.34
C MET A 84 4.43 -1.79 -5.54
N VAL A 85 4.34 -0.95 -6.57
CA VAL A 85 3.37 -1.11 -7.67
C VAL A 85 3.67 -2.35 -8.52
N ASP A 86 4.92 -2.55 -8.89
CA ASP A 86 5.32 -3.65 -9.78
C ASP A 86 4.96 -5.02 -9.18
N GLY A 87 5.20 -5.23 -7.88
CA GLY A 87 4.85 -6.46 -7.18
C GLY A 87 3.34 -6.74 -7.18
N ILE A 88 2.52 -5.71 -6.98
CA ILE A 88 1.07 -5.83 -7.03
C ILE A 88 0.59 -6.15 -8.46
N LEU A 89 1.16 -5.50 -9.48
CA LEU A 89 0.80 -5.73 -10.87
C LEU A 89 1.23 -7.10 -11.39
N GLN A 90 2.31 -7.69 -10.84
CA GLN A 90 2.66 -9.08 -11.14
C GLN A 90 1.58 -10.07 -10.68
N LEU A 91 0.95 -9.80 -9.54
CA LEU A 91 -0.14 -10.63 -9.02
C LEU A 91 -1.48 -10.33 -9.70
N ILE A 92 -1.78 -9.05 -9.94
CA ILE A 92 -3.04 -8.61 -10.55
C ILE A 92 -2.76 -7.68 -11.75
N PRO A 93 -2.38 -8.24 -12.92
CA PRO A 93 -1.99 -7.45 -14.09
C PRO A 93 -3.10 -6.52 -14.63
N ALA A 94 -4.36 -6.84 -14.34
CA ALA A 94 -5.52 -6.04 -14.75
C ALA A 94 -5.84 -4.87 -13.81
N ALA A 95 -5.09 -4.69 -12.72
CA ALA A 95 -5.28 -3.55 -11.81
C ALA A 95 -4.97 -2.24 -12.55
N LYS A 96 -5.79 -1.21 -12.31
CA LYS A 96 -5.48 0.13 -12.79
C LYS A 96 -4.58 0.85 -11.81
N VAL A 97 -3.71 1.71 -12.32
CA VAL A 97 -2.80 2.50 -11.48
C VAL A 97 -3.21 3.97 -11.52
N GLY A 98 -3.47 4.54 -10.35
CA GLY A 98 -3.53 5.98 -10.15
C GLY A 98 -2.26 6.46 -9.45
N HIS A 99 -2.06 7.75 -9.34
CA HIS A 99 -0.91 8.32 -8.62
C HIS A 99 -1.35 9.53 -7.82
N ILE A 100 -0.81 9.68 -6.61
CA ILE A 100 -0.99 10.88 -5.80
C ILE A 100 0.36 11.33 -5.26
N GLY A 101 0.66 12.62 -5.44
CA GLY A 101 1.86 13.28 -4.93
C GLY A 101 1.50 14.42 -4.01
N LEU A 102 2.07 14.39 -2.81
CA LEU A 102 1.87 15.38 -1.76
C LEU A 102 3.23 15.84 -1.23
N TYR A 103 3.33 17.13 -0.89
CA TYR A 103 4.42 17.63 -0.08
C TYR A 103 3.88 18.50 1.04
N ARG A 104 4.68 18.75 2.06
CA ARG A 104 4.34 19.72 3.10
C ARG A 104 4.90 21.08 2.69
N ASP A 105 4.02 22.06 2.66
CA ASP A 105 4.44 23.44 2.47
C ASP A 105 5.38 23.85 3.62
N PRO A 106 6.59 24.36 3.32
CA PRO A 106 7.56 24.69 4.37
C PRO A 106 7.13 25.81 5.31
N ALA A 107 6.23 26.71 4.86
CA ALA A 107 5.78 27.85 5.63
C ALA A 107 4.53 27.54 6.46
N SER A 108 3.52 26.89 5.86
CA SER A 108 2.25 26.58 6.53
C SER A 108 2.22 25.20 7.21
N LEU A 109 3.16 24.31 6.85
CA LEU A 109 3.18 22.89 7.22
C LEU A 109 1.92 22.11 6.75
N GLU A 110 1.08 22.74 5.95
CA GLU A 110 -0.11 22.12 5.37
C GLU A 110 0.27 21.17 4.22
N PRO A 111 -0.49 20.08 4.02
CA PRO A 111 -0.27 19.18 2.91
C PRO A 111 -0.73 19.83 1.61
N VAL A 112 0.15 19.89 0.63
CA VAL A 112 -0.12 20.39 -0.72
C VAL A 112 -0.05 19.25 -1.72
N GLU A 113 -1.13 19.07 -2.46
CA GLU A 113 -1.17 18.16 -3.58
C GLU A 113 -0.52 18.80 -4.81
N TYR A 114 0.54 18.20 -5.32
CA TYR A 114 1.18 18.64 -6.56
C TYR A 114 0.83 17.75 -7.77
N TYR A 115 0.30 16.57 -7.53
CA TYR A 115 -0.12 15.64 -8.58
C TYR A 115 -1.19 14.68 -8.08
N CYS A 116 -2.28 14.53 -8.85
CA CYS A 116 -3.25 13.47 -8.61
C CYS A 116 -3.89 13.05 -9.94
N LYS A 117 -3.70 11.80 -10.32
CA LYS A 117 -4.33 11.18 -11.49
C LYS A 117 -4.89 9.83 -11.09
N LEU A 118 -6.21 9.70 -11.08
CA LEU A 118 -6.90 8.46 -10.70
C LEU A 118 -7.67 7.88 -11.90
N PRO A 119 -7.95 6.57 -11.93
CA PRO A 119 -8.88 5.99 -12.87
C PRO A 119 -10.26 6.67 -12.82
N ALA A 120 -10.88 6.91 -13.98
CA ALA A 120 -12.17 7.59 -14.05
C ALA A 120 -13.29 6.85 -13.31
N ASP A 121 -13.17 5.53 -13.17
CA ASP A 121 -14.09 4.63 -12.48
C ASP A 121 -13.65 4.26 -11.05
N ILE A 122 -12.86 5.12 -10.41
CA ILE A 122 -12.30 4.88 -9.07
C ILE A 122 -13.38 4.59 -8.02
N SER A 123 -14.57 5.17 -8.15
CA SER A 123 -15.70 4.98 -7.25
C SER A 123 -16.30 3.57 -7.25
N GLU A 124 -15.97 2.78 -8.28
CA GLU A 124 -16.47 1.41 -8.49
C GLU A 124 -15.39 0.35 -8.20
N ARG A 125 -14.21 0.76 -7.71
CA ARG A 125 -13.05 -0.12 -7.50
C ARG A 125 -12.72 -0.30 -6.03
N GLU A 126 -12.15 -1.47 -5.72
CA GLU A 126 -11.35 -1.62 -4.52
C GLU A 126 -10.03 -0.86 -4.72
N VAL A 127 -9.71 0.06 -3.82
CA VAL A 127 -8.56 0.94 -3.94
C VAL A 127 -7.50 0.55 -2.92
N MET A 128 -6.33 0.14 -3.40
CA MET A 128 -5.15 -0.05 -2.55
C MET A 128 -4.28 1.19 -2.62
N VAL A 129 -4.26 1.97 -1.55
CA VAL A 129 -3.30 3.06 -1.36
C VAL A 129 -2.03 2.46 -0.77
N VAL A 130 -0.88 2.70 -1.38
CA VAL A 130 0.36 2.05 -0.99
C VAL A 130 1.48 3.06 -0.70
N ASP A 131 2.15 2.85 0.42
CA ASP A 131 3.35 3.58 0.84
C ASP A 131 4.22 2.65 1.69
N PRO A 132 5.52 2.49 1.47
CA PRO A 132 6.36 1.62 2.28
C PRO A 132 6.33 1.91 3.78
N MET A 133 6.06 3.15 4.18
CA MET A 133 6.13 3.55 5.59
C MET A 133 4.89 4.31 6.06
N LEU A 134 4.33 3.87 7.18
CA LEU A 134 3.31 4.62 7.94
C LEU A 134 3.95 5.16 9.23
N ALA A 135 4.69 6.26 9.12
CA ALA A 135 5.39 6.89 10.24
C ALA A 135 4.45 7.79 11.07
N THR A 136 4.35 9.07 10.76
CA THR A 136 3.45 10.02 11.44
C THR A 136 2.00 9.92 10.99
N GLY A 137 1.73 9.21 9.90
CA GLY A 137 0.42 9.08 9.29
C GLY A 137 -0.07 10.29 8.48
N GLY A 138 0.69 11.39 8.45
CA GLY A 138 0.28 12.61 7.75
C GLY A 138 0.01 12.39 6.27
N SER A 139 1.02 11.95 5.51
CA SER A 139 0.90 11.75 4.06
C SER A 139 -0.19 10.75 3.70
N ALA A 140 -0.31 9.64 4.45
CA ALA A 140 -1.35 8.65 4.22
C ALA A 140 -2.76 9.21 4.45
N THR A 141 -2.96 9.94 5.55
CA THR A 141 -4.24 10.58 5.89
C THR A 141 -4.65 11.59 4.83
N ASP A 142 -3.72 12.44 4.42
CA ASP A 142 -3.99 13.50 3.44
C ASP A 142 -4.26 12.91 2.05
N ALA A 143 -3.46 11.92 1.62
CA ALA A 143 -3.67 11.19 0.36
C ALA A 143 -5.06 10.55 0.32
N ILE A 144 -5.43 9.80 1.35
CA ILE A 144 -6.73 9.12 1.44
C ILE A 144 -7.87 10.14 1.42
N THR A 145 -7.72 11.27 2.13
CA THR A 145 -8.70 12.37 2.07
C THR A 145 -8.92 12.86 0.65
N GLN A 146 -7.84 13.09 -0.12
CA GLN A 146 -7.94 13.55 -1.50
C GLN A 146 -8.52 12.48 -2.45
N ILE A 147 -8.17 11.22 -2.24
CA ILE A 147 -8.69 10.08 -3.01
C ILE A 147 -10.20 9.90 -2.75
N LYS A 148 -10.66 10.03 -1.51
CA LYS A 148 -12.09 10.00 -1.14
C LYS A 148 -12.86 11.16 -1.76
N LYS A 149 -12.32 12.38 -1.77
CA LYS A 149 -12.92 13.54 -2.43
C LYS A 149 -13.17 13.30 -3.93
N ARG A 150 -12.41 12.40 -4.55
CA ARG A 150 -12.54 12.00 -5.96
C ARG A 150 -13.43 10.77 -6.18
N GLY A 151 -14.12 10.34 -5.12
CA GLY A 151 -15.17 9.34 -5.20
C GLY A 151 -14.78 7.92 -4.82
N ALA A 152 -13.54 7.64 -4.43
CA ALA A 152 -13.17 6.31 -3.90
C ALA A 152 -13.92 6.02 -2.59
N LYS A 153 -14.43 4.79 -2.48
CA LYS A 153 -15.27 4.36 -1.35
C LYS A 153 -14.62 3.24 -0.55
N ASN A 154 -14.15 2.21 -1.22
CA ASN A 154 -13.55 1.04 -0.61
C ASN A 154 -12.03 1.18 -0.68
N ILE A 155 -11.42 1.54 0.44
CA ILE A 155 -9.98 1.83 0.50
C ILE A 155 -9.31 0.91 1.51
N LYS A 156 -8.22 0.27 1.07
CA LYS A 156 -7.25 -0.43 1.90
C LYS A 156 -5.92 0.32 1.83
N PHE A 157 -5.25 0.48 2.95
CA PHE A 157 -3.92 1.09 3.00
C PHE A 157 -2.89 0.01 3.30
N LEU A 158 -1.86 -0.12 2.46
CA LEU A 158 -0.79 -1.10 2.62
C LEU A 158 0.54 -0.40 2.88
N CYS A 159 1.22 -0.78 3.96
CA CYS A 159 2.58 -0.31 4.25
C CYS A 159 3.48 -1.45 4.71
N ILE A 160 4.77 -1.39 4.39
CA ILE A 160 5.72 -2.42 4.80
C ILE A 160 6.00 -2.32 6.30
N ILE A 161 6.29 -1.11 6.79
CA ILE A 161 6.45 -0.87 8.23
C ILE A 161 5.53 0.26 8.70
N ALA A 162 5.00 0.10 9.90
CA ALA A 162 4.16 1.09 10.56
C ALA A 162 4.67 1.43 11.96
N ALA A 163 4.40 2.66 12.40
CA ALA A 163 4.49 3.05 13.80
C ALA A 163 3.08 3.16 14.41
N PRO A 164 2.91 2.91 15.72
CA PRO A 164 1.62 3.04 16.40
C PRO A 164 0.98 4.43 16.22
N GLU A 165 1.80 5.47 16.22
CA GLU A 165 1.37 6.86 16.03
C GLU A 165 0.73 7.09 14.67
N GLY A 166 1.31 6.50 13.61
CA GLY A 166 0.77 6.59 12.25
C GLY A 166 -0.54 5.85 12.10
N ILE A 167 -0.63 4.64 12.63
CA ILE A 167 -1.86 3.84 12.65
C ILE A 167 -2.97 4.61 13.38
N LYS A 168 -2.67 5.13 14.57
CA LYS A 168 -3.63 5.90 15.38
C LYS A 168 -4.18 7.09 14.59
N ARG A 169 -3.30 7.91 14.02
CA ARG A 169 -3.69 9.10 13.24
C ARG A 169 -4.56 8.74 12.04
N LEU A 170 -4.18 7.71 11.29
CA LEU A 170 -4.93 7.26 10.13
C LEU A 170 -6.32 6.76 10.52
N HIS A 171 -6.44 5.96 11.58
CA HIS A 171 -7.71 5.46 12.09
C HIS A 171 -8.61 6.56 12.69
N GLU A 172 -8.05 7.58 13.36
CA GLU A 172 -8.82 8.69 13.90
C GLU A 172 -9.49 9.50 12.79
N THR A 173 -8.82 9.65 11.63
CA THR A 173 -9.36 10.43 10.52
C THR A 173 -10.18 9.58 9.54
N HIS A 174 -9.77 8.33 9.33
CA HIS A 174 -10.37 7.39 8.38
C HIS A 174 -10.65 6.03 9.02
N PRO A 175 -11.64 5.94 9.95
CA PRO A 175 -11.92 4.70 10.69
C PRO A 175 -12.47 3.56 9.82
N ASP A 176 -12.88 3.86 8.60
CA ASP A 176 -13.39 2.94 7.59
C ASP A 176 -12.29 2.28 6.74
N VAL A 177 -11.07 2.84 6.77
CA VAL A 177 -9.94 2.32 5.99
C VAL A 177 -9.28 1.15 6.72
N GLU A 178 -9.11 0.05 6.01
CA GLU A 178 -8.37 -1.11 6.51
C GLU A 178 -6.87 -0.89 6.31
N ILE A 179 -6.09 -1.12 7.37
CA ILE A 179 -4.63 -0.97 7.35
C ILE A 179 -3.98 -2.36 7.36
N TYR A 180 -3.14 -2.61 6.38
CA TYR A 180 -2.29 -3.80 6.28
C TYR A 180 -0.83 -3.37 6.44
N ALA A 181 -0.11 -3.95 7.39
CA ALA A 181 1.31 -3.70 7.59
C ALA A 181 2.09 -5.01 7.64
N ALA A 182 3.24 -5.08 6.98
CA ALA A 182 4.11 -6.24 7.06
C ALA A 182 4.80 -6.31 8.43
N ALA A 183 5.06 -5.16 9.06
CA ALA A 183 5.55 -5.10 10.44
C ALA A 183 5.06 -3.85 11.17
N LEU A 184 4.82 -4.01 12.47
CA LEU A 184 4.57 -2.91 13.41
C LEU A 184 5.81 -2.69 14.27
N ASP A 185 6.38 -1.49 14.19
CA ASP A 185 7.56 -1.09 14.94
C ASP A 185 7.20 -0.42 16.28
N LYS A 186 8.23 -0.09 17.08
CA LYS A 186 8.01 0.32 18.48
C LYS A 186 7.40 1.71 18.62
N CYS A 187 7.95 2.69 17.90
CA CYS A 187 7.58 4.10 18.03
C CYS A 187 8.26 4.95 16.93
N LEU A 188 8.02 6.25 16.99
CA LEU A 188 8.81 7.25 16.26
C LEU A 188 9.91 7.83 17.16
N ASN A 189 11.05 8.22 16.57
CA ASN A 189 12.04 9.03 17.26
C ASN A 189 11.67 10.53 17.19
N GLU A 190 12.49 11.40 17.80
CA GLU A 190 12.31 12.86 17.84
C GLU A 190 12.28 13.53 16.46
N HIS A 191 12.83 12.88 15.44
CA HIS A 191 12.82 13.36 14.05
C HIS A 191 11.68 12.76 13.20
N GLY A 192 10.79 11.96 13.81
CA GLY A 192 9.65 11.32 13.13
C GLY A 192 10.01 10.06 12.32
N TYR A 193 11.20 9.49 12.50
CA TYR A 193 11.57 8.20 11.90
C TYR A 193 11.07 7.04 12.74
N ILE A 194 10.63 5.98 12.06
CA ILE A 194 10.23 4.72 12.70
C ILE A 194 11.44 4.03 13.35
N VAL A 195 11.27 3.50 14.54
CA VAL A 195 12.30 2.79 15.31
C VAL A 195 11.86 1.35 15.61
N PRO A 196 12.66 0.32 15.22
CA PRO A 196 13.97 0.35 14.59
C PRO A 196 13.97 0.81 13.12
N GLY A 197 12.84 0.71 12.42
CA GLY A 197 12.68 1.24 11.07
C GLY A 197 13.50 0.52 9.99
N LEU A 198 13.69 1.22 8.89
CA LEU A 198 14.52 0.83 7.74
C LEU A 198 15.21 2.04 7.07
N GLY A 199 15.22 3.20 7.71
CA GLY A 199 15.71 4.45 7.15
C GLY A 199 14.67 5.15 6.27
N ASP A 200 15.12 5.95 5.28
CA ASP A 200 14.24 6.55 4.28
C ASP A 200 14.01 5.58 3.12
N ALA A 201 12.78 5.10 2.99
CA ALA A 201 12.44 4.12 1.95
C ALA A 201 12.57 4.71 0.53
N GLY A 202 12.20 5.98 0.33
CA GLY A 202 12.32 6.64 -0.97
C GLY A 202 13.76 6.73 -1.43
N ASP A 203 14.65 7.18 -0.57
CA ASP A 203 16.08 7.30 -0.88
C ASP A 203 16.70 5.91 -1.13
N ARG A 204 16.32 4.89 -0.35
CA ARG A 204 16.82 3.52 -0.53
C ARG A 204 16.30 2.87 -1.82
N ILE A 205 15.03 3.11 -2.20
CA ILE A 205 14.44 2.58 -3.45
C ILE A 205 15.08 3.24 -4.67
N PHE A 206 15.34 4.55 -4.62
CA PHE A 206 15.77 5.32 -5.79
C PHE A 206 17.26 5.66 -5.82
N GLY A 207 17.99 5.37 -4.73
CA GLY A 207 19.42 5.66 -4.65
C GLY A 207 19.71 7.16 -4.67
N THR A 208 18.90 7.96 -3.97
CA THR A 208 18.96 9.43 -4.00
C THR A 208 19.76 10.04 -2.85
N LYS A 209 20.54 9.25 -2.13
CA LYS A 209 21.55 9.70 -1.15
C LYS A 209 22.94 9.37 -1.62
#